data_6b8c7c0980ff5e8c718d9ffa40698b47
#
_entry.id   6b8c7c0980ff5e8c718d9ffa40698b47
#
_cell.length_a   1.000
_cell.length_b   1.000
_cell.length_c   1.000
_cell.angle_alpha   90.00
_cell.angle_beta   90.00
_cell.angle_gamma   90.00
#
_symmetry.space_group_name_H-M   'P 1'
#
loop_
_entity.id
_entity.type
_entity.pdbx_description
1 polymer ?
#
loop_
_entity_poly.entity_id
_entity_poly.type
_entity_poly.pdbx_seq_one_letter_code
_entity_poly.pdbx_strand_id
1 'polypeptide(L)'
;MAAYYQLLNREQHSDGSCTASYLSNIHAQGAWNPHEQHMAPATGVLCAELEQFQPRDEMRIGRVSLDIFGLIAFGEFTVHTRVIRAGKTIELIEAEMQANGKTCIVARAWKMMKQDTSAIEGLEDQSIVH
;
A
#
# COMPACT_ATOMS: atom_id res chain seq x y z
N MET A 1 0.64 -11.66 7.53
CA MET A 1 1.49 -12.78 7.86
C MET A 1 2.70 -12.32 8.64
N ALA A 2 2.98 -13.02 9.73
CA ALA A 2 4.06 -12.62 10.64
C ALA A 2 5.46 -12.96 10.11
N ALA A 3 5.56 -13.63 8.96
CA ALA A 3 6.83 -14.15 8.46
C ALA A 3 7.86 -13.08 8.13
N TYR A 4 7.43 -11.89 7.71
CA TYR A 4 8.35 -10.85 7.25
C TYR A 4 8.42 -9.66 8.18
N TYR A 5 7.30 -9.25 8.75
CA TYR A 5 7.23 -8.00 9.51
C TYR A 5 6.40 -8.18 10.77
N GLN A 6 6.83 -7.48 11.81
CA GLN A 6 6.10 -7.36 13.05
C GLN A 6 5.61 -5.94 13.18
N LEU A 7 4.30 -5.76 13.34
CA LEU A 7 3.72 -4.45 13.62
C LEU A 7 4.04 -4.08 15.07
N LEU A 8 4.72 -2.97 15.26
CA LEU A 8 5.09 -2.48 16.58
C LEU A 8 4.04 -1.53 17.13
N ASN A 9 3.51 -0.65 16.28
CA ASN A 9 2.58 0.39 16.70
C ASN A 9 1.84 0.93 15.49
N ARG A 10 0.61 1.38 15.72
CA ARG A 10 -0.17 2.10 14.69
C ARG A 10 -0.84 3.27 15.36
N GLU A 11 -0.62 4.46 14.82
CA GLU A 11 -1.14 5.70 15.39
C GLU A 11 -2.01 6.42 14.36
N GLN A 12 -3.23 6.75 14.79
CA GLN A 12 -4.14 7.58 14.00
C GLN A 12 -3.91 9.03 14.38
N HIS A 13 -3.78 9.88 13.39
CA HIS A 13 -3.55 11.32 13.64
C HIS A 13 -4.85 12.10 13.48
N SER A 14 -4.87 13.30 14.06
CA SER A 14 -6.07 14.15 14.05
C SER A 14 -6.48 14.61 12.65
N ASP A 15 -5.54 14.63 11.70
CA ASP A 15 -5.80 14.98 10.30
C ASP A 15 -6.33 13.81 9.49
N GLY A 16 -6.55 12.65 10.11
CA GLY A 16 -7.03 11.45 9.44
C GLY A 16 -5.92 10.54 8.91
N SER A 17 -4.67 10.99 8.91
CA SER A 17 -3.57 10.14 8.48
C SER A 17 -3.22 9.08 9.52
N CYS A 18 -2.42 8.11 9.13
CA CYS A 18 -2.04 7.00 9.99
C CYS A 18 -0.56 6.70 9.82
N THR A 19 0.12 6.46 10.92
CA THR A 19 1.52 6.00 10.91
C THR A 19 1.60 4.63 11.55
N ALA A 20 2.09 3.65 10.82
CA ALA A 20 2.35 2.30 11.31
C ALA A 20 3.85 2.09 11.39
N SER A 21 4.31 1.55 12.52
CA SER A 21 5.72 1.23 12.74
C SER A 21 5.90 -0.28 12.72
N TYR A 22 6.88 -0.73 11.98
CA TYR A 22 7.16 -2.15 11.78
C TYR A 22 8.61 -2.48 12.05
N LEU A 23 8.84 -3.74 12.38
CA LEU A 23 10.18 -4.32 12.47
C LEU A 23 10.27 -5.45 11.46
N SER A 24 11.24 -5.36 10.57
CA SER A 24 11.48 -6.46 9.63
C SER A 24 12.21 -7.60 10.33
N ASN A 25 11.87 -8.83 9.96
CA ASN A 25 12.54 -10.01 10.49
C ASN A 25 13.49 -10.59 9.43
N ILE A 26 14.16 -11.69 9.77
CA ILE A 26 15.17 -12.30 8.92
C ILE A 26 14.65 -12.68 7.52
N HIS A 27 13.36 -13.00 7.41
CA HIS A 27 12.76 -13.40 6.13
C HIS A 27 12.61 -12.24 5.15
N ALA A 28 12.66 -10.99 5.64
CA ALA A 28 12.62 -9.80 4.80
C ALA A 28 14.00 -9.35 4.35
N GLN A 29 15.04 -10.05 4.78
CA GLN A 29 16.43 -9.72 4.46
C GLN A 29 16.68 -9.85 2.95
N GLY A 30 17.40 -8.88 2.38
CA GLY A 30 17.75 -8.90 0.95
C GLY A 30 18.71 -10.02 0.59
N ALA A 31 18.62 -10.50 -0.65
CA ALA A 31 19.43 -11.61 -1.12
C ALA A 31 20.92 -11.28 -1.21
N TRP A 32 21.23 -10.03 -1.55
CA TRP A 32 22.62 -9.60 -1.80
C TRP A 32 23.26 -8.89 -0.63
N ASN A 33 22.43 -8.33 0.25
CA ASN A 33 22.92 -7.54 1.37
C ASN A 33 22.04 -7.83 2.58
N PRO A 34 22.63 -8.38 3.67
CA PRO A 34 21.84 -8.72 4.87
C PRO A 34 21.24 -7.49 5.57
N HIS A 35 21.64 -6.28 5.20
CA HIS A 35 21.12 -5.05 5.78
C HIS A 35 19.96 -4.44 4.98
N GLU A 36 19.54 -5.10 3.90
CA GLU A 36 18.45 -4.64 3.06
C GLU A 36 17.26 -5.58 3.12
N GLN A 37 16.09 -5.05 2.82
CA GLN A 37 14.86 -5.84 2.72
C GLN A 37 14.60 -6.26 1.27
N HIS A 38 13.91 -7.37 1.10
CA HIS A 38 13.34 -7.74 -0.19
C HIS A 38 12.24 -6.75 -0.59
N MET A 39 12.18 -6.44 -1.87
CA MET A 39 11.18 -5.50 -2.40
C MET A 39 9.76 -6.08 -2.35
N ALA A 40 9.59 -7.37 -2.61
CA ALA A 40 8.27 -7.99 -2.66
C ALA A 40 7.54 -7.92 -1.31
N PRO A 41 8.16 -8.30 -0.17
CA PRO A 41 7.53 -8.12 1.14
C PRO A 41 7.26 -6.65 1.47
N ALA A 42 8.17 -5.74 1.12
CA ALA A 42 7.97 -4.31 1.37
C ALA A 42 6.77 -3.77 0.61
N THR A 43 6.63 -4.16 -0.65
CA THR A 43 5.46 -3.81 -1.46
C THR A 43 4.18 -4.35 -0.84
N GLY A 44 4.23 -5.58 -0.34
CA GLY A 44 3.09 -6.22 0.31
C GLY A 44 2.60 -5.46 1.54
N VAL A 45 3.52 -4.98 2.39
CA VAL A 45 3.12 -4.24 3.57
C VAL A 45 2.54 -2.87 3.21
N LEU A 46 3.06 -2.21 2.17
CA LEU A 46 2.49 -0.97 1.68
C LEU A 46 1.07 -1.17 1.17
N CYS A 47 0.84 -2.20 0.38
CA CYS A 47 -0.50 -2.51 -0.15
C CYS A 47 -1.46 -2.83 0.98
N ALA A 48 -1.02 -3.57 2.01
CA ALA A 48 -1.87 -3.88 3.16
C ALA A 48 -2.28 -2.61 3.92
N GLU A 49 -1.35 -1.67 4.12
CA GLU A 49 -1.67 -0.40 4.78
C GLU A 49 -2.63 0.44 3.95
N LEU A 50 -2.45 0.46 2.63
CA LEU A 50 -3.37 1.16 1.74
C LEU A 50 -4.79 0.58 1.79
N GLU A 51 -4.91 -0.75 1.81
CA GLU A 51 -6.21 -1.41 1.84
C GLU A 51 -6.98 -1.16 3.13
N GLN A 52 -6.30 -1.15 4.26
CA GLN A 52 -6.97 -0.96 5.54
C GLN A 52 -7.13 0.51 5.94
N PHE A 53 -6.54 1.43 5.19
CA PHE A 53 -6.62 2.86 5.50
C PHE A 53 -8.01 3.39 5.13
N GLN A 54 -8.77 3.85 6.14
CA GLN A 54 -10.11 4.41 5.98
C GLN A 54 -10.96 3.59 4.99
N PRO A 55 -11.18 2.29 5.26
CA PRO A 55 -11.86 1.44 4.30
C PRO A 55 -13.32 1.88 4.09
N ARG A 56 -13.78 1.77 2.85
CA ARG A 56 -15.16 2.06 2.48
C ARG A 56 -15.70 0.88 1.68
N ASP A 57 -16.83 0.33 2.13
CA ASP A 57 -17.41 -0.86 1.52
C ASP A 57 -17.77 -0.68 0.05
N GLU A 58 -18.13 0.52 -0.34
CA GLU A 58 -18.51 0.84 -1.71
C GLU A 58 -17.33 1.11 -2.63
N MET A 59 -16.11 1.09 -2.09
CA MET A 59 -14.91 1.39 -2.87
C MET A 59 -13.93 0.24 -2.89
N ARG A 60 -13.15 0.17 -3.98
CA ARG A 60 -12.04 -0.77 -4.14
C ARG A 60 -10.82 -0.05 -4.67
N ILE A 61 -9.64 -0.56 -4.34
CA ILE A 61 -8.41 -0.11 -4.96
C ILE A 61 -8.39 -0.64 -6.39
N GLY A 62 -8.37 0.28 -7.36
CA GLY A 62 -8.35 -0.06 -8.77
C GLY A 62 -6.97 0.03 -9.40
N ARG A 63 -6.07 0.79 -8.79
CA ARG A 63 -4.72 0.97 -9.31
C ARG A 63 -3.77 1.35 -8.19
N VAL A 64 -2.58 0.74 -8.20
CA VAL A 64 -1.50 1.09 -7.28
C VAL A 64 -0.26 1.39 -8.12
N SER A 65 0.39 2.50 -7.84
CA SER A 65 1.68 2.84 -8.43
C SER A 65 2.71 2.98 -7.32
N LEU A 66 3.94 2.61 -7.62
CA LEU A 66 5.05 2.61 -6.68
C LEU A 66 6.21 3.39 -7.27
N ASP A 67 6.75 4.30 -6.47
CA ASP A 67 8.00 4.99 -6.79
C ASP A 67 9.03 4.55 -5.77
N ILE A 68 10.14 4.01 -6.26
CA ILE A 68 11.21 3.48 -5.43
C ILE A 68 12.37 4.47 -5.45
N PHE A 69 12.69 5.02 -4.27
CA PHE A 69 13.70 6.07 -4.15
C PHE A 69 15.06 5.56 -3.74
N GLY A 70 15.14 4.37 -3.17
CA GLY A 70 16.41 3.85 -2.72
C GLY A 70 16.30 2.51 -2.04
N LEU A 71 17.37 2.11 -1.40
CA LEU A 71 17.47 0.85 -0.68
C LEU A 71 16.61 0.91 0.57
N ILE A 72 16.00 -0.23 0.90
CA ILE A 72 15.19 -0.39 2.09
C ILE A 72 16.07 -1.02 3.16
N ALA A 73 16.36 -0.26 4.21
CA ALA A 73 17.19 -0.75 5.30
C ALA A 73 16.45 -1.82 6.10
N PHE A 74 17.18 -2.85 6.50
CA PHE A 74 16.66 -3.88 7.39
C PHE A 74 16.50 -3.28 8.80
N GLY A 75 15.42 -3.63 9.48
CA GLY A 75 15.17 -3.15 10.85
C GLY A 75 13.82 -2.44 10.95
N GLU A 76 13.79 -1.37 11.74
CA GLU A 76 12.58 -0.60 11.94
C GLU A 76 12.31 0.34 10.77
N PHE A 77 11.03 0.43 10.39
CA PHE A 77 10.58 1.38 9.39
C PHE A 77 9.15 1.81 9.70
N THR A 78 8.73 2.92 9.12
CA THR A 78 7.36 3.41 9.26
C THR A 78 6.67 3.48 7.92
N VAL A 79 5.35 3.32 7.94
CA VAL A 79 4.49 3.56 6.79
C VAL A 79 3.48 4.62 7.20
N HIS A 80 3.55 5.77 6.55
CA HIS A 80 2.63 6.87 6.78
C HIS A 80 1.63 6.92 5.63
N THR A 81 0.34 6.80 5.95
CA THR A 81 -0.74 6.76 4.96
C THR A 81 -1.64 7.96 5.13
N ARG A 82 -1.98 8.59 4.01
CA ARG A 82 -2.80 9.81 4.00
C ARG A 82 -3.64 9.92 2.75
N VAL A 83 -4.67 10.76 2.81
CA VAL A 83 -5.49 11.09 1.64
C VAL A 83 -4.79 12.21 0.88
N ILE A 84 -4.57 12.00 -0.41
CA ILE A 84 -4.05 13.02 -1.32
C ILE A 84 -5.20 13.81 -1.95
N ARG A 85 -6.22 13.07 -2.41
CA ARG A 85 -7.40 13.68 -3.01
C ARG A 85 -8.64 12.91 -2.56
N ALA A 86 -9.47 13.58 -1.77
CA ALA A 86 -10.73 13.00 -1.32
C ALA A 86 -11.78 13.08 -2.43
N GLY A 87 -12.71 12.14 -2.44
CA GLY A 87 -13.83 12.15 -3.37
C GLY A 87 -14.85 11.10 -3.05
N LYS A 88 -16.06 11.26 -3.56
CA LYS A 88 -17.15 10.32 -3.36
C LYS A 88 -17.01 9.06 -4.19
N THR A 89 -16.62 9.23 -5.46
CA THR A 89 -16.57 8.14 -6.42
C THR A 89 -15.15 7.69 -6.71
N ILE A 90 -14.18 8.55 -6.46
CA ILE A 90 -12.77 8.27 -6.67
C ILE A 90 -11.96 9.02 -5.61
N GLU A 91 -10.97 8.32 -5.06
CA GLU A 91 -10.12 8.87 -4.00
C GLU A 91 -8.68 8.43 -4.23
N LEU A 92 -7.75 9.34 -4.05
CA LEU A 92 -6.32 9.02 -4.13
C LEU A 92 -5.72 9.04 -2.74
N ILE A 93 -5.09 7.94 -2.35
CA ILE A 93 -4.37 7.82 -1.08
C ILE A 93 -2.91 7.49 -1.35
N GLU A 94 -2.07 7.78 -0.36
CA GLU A 94 -0.63 7.56 -0.47
C GLU A 94 -0.10 6.92 0.80
N ALA A 95 0.78 5.93 0.63
CA ALA A 95 1.54 5.34 1.73
C ALA A 95 3.03 5.55 1.46
N GLU A 96 3.71 6.12 2.43
CA GLU A 96 5.13 6.42 2.34
C GLU A 96 5.90 5.56 3.33
N MET A 97 6.86 4.78 2.84
CA MET A 97 7.75 3.99 3.70
C MET A 97 9.02 4.75 3.97
N GLN A 98 9.35 4.92 5.25
CA GLN A 98 10.57 5.58 5.69
C GLN A 98 11.37 4.65 6.59
N ALA A 99 12.67 4.61 6.34
CA ALA A 99 13.62 3.87 7.17
C ALA A 99 14.88 4.73 7.34
N ASN A 100 15.43 4.79 8.56
CA ASN A 100 16.61 5.59 8.87
C ASN A 100 16.47 7.06 8.45
N GLY A 101 15.27 7.62 8.62
CA GLY A 101 15.00 9.00 8.29
C GLY A 101 14.91 9.31 6.79
N LYS A 102 14.86 8.29 5.94
CA LYS A 102 14.81 8.45 4.49
C LYS A 102 13.57 7.79 3.93
N THR A 103 12.98 8.43 2.93
CA THR A 103 11.88 7.83 2.16
C THR A 103 12.45 6.79 1.21
N CYS A 104 11.96 5.56 1.32
CA CYS A 104 12.40 4.44 0.49
C CYS A 104 11.44 4.16 -0.65
N ILE A 105 10.15 4.15 -0.37
CA ILE A 105 9.11 3.88 -1.36
C ILE A 105 7.92 4.78 -1.08
N VAL A 106 7.31 5.28 -2.15
CA VAL A 106 6.00 5.94 -2.08
C VAL A 106 5.05 5.15 -2.96
N ALA A 107 3.94 4.71 -2.37
CA ALA A 107 2.89 3.99 -3.07
C ALA A 107 1.64 4.86 -3.11
N ARG A 108 1.04 5.00 -4.28
CA ARG A 108 -0.24 5.71 -4.43
C ARG A 108 -1.28 4.76 -4.96
N ALA A 109 -2.47 4.86 -4.40
CA ALA A 109 -3.59 3.99 -4.77
C ALA A 109 -4.82 4.82 -5.09
N TRP A 110 -5.43 4.51 -6.22
CA TRP A 110 -6.74 5.05 -6.57
C TRP A 110 -7.81 4.10 -6.07
N LYS A 111 -8.66 4.60 -5.18
CA LYS A 111 -9.88 3.91 -4.79
C LYS A 111 -11.02 4.35 -5.69
N MET A 112 -11.78 3.40 -6.16
CA MET A 112 -12.88 3.64 -7.09
C MET A 112 -14.15 3.00 -6.56
N MET A 113 -15.28 3.66 -6.81
CA MET A 113 -16.57 3.13 -6.42
C MET A 113 -16.90 1.88 -7.22
N LYS A 114 -17.39 0.86 -6.53
CA LYS A 114 -17.89 -0.35 -7.19
C LYS A 114 -19.13 0.01 -7.98
N GLN A 115 -19.26 -0.57 -9.18
CA GLN A 115 -20.40 -0.36 -10.04
C GLN A 115 -21.06 -1.68 -10.37
N ASP A 116 -22.38 -1.64 -10.53
CA ASP A 116 -23.12 -2.78 -11.02
C ASP A 116 -22.99 -2.84 -12.55
N THR A 117 -22.21 -3.79 -13.03
CA THR A 117 -21.96 -3.97 -14.45
C THR A 117 -22.76 -5.12 -15.07
N SER A 118 -23.72 -5.68 -14.35
CA SER A 118 -24.48 -6.82 -14.82
C SER A 118 -25.19 -6.54 -16.16
N ALA A 119 -25.59 -5.29 -16.40
CA ALA A 119 -26.27 -4.91 -17.63
C ALA A 119 -25.33 -4.88 -18.86
N ILE A 120 -24.03 -4.82 -18.68
CA ILE A 120 -23.08 -4.69 -19.78
C ILE A 120 -22.06 -5.83 -19.88
N GLU A 121 -22.11 -6.80 -18.97
CA GLU A 121 -21.16 -7.92 -18.97
C GLU A 121 -21.16 -8.72 -20.27
N GLY A 122 -22.33 -9.00 -20.79
CA GLY A 122 -22.45 -9.75 -22.05
C GLY A 122 -21.85 -9.02 -23.24
N LEU A 123 -21.94 -7.70 -23.25
CA LEU A 123 -21.36 -6.90 -24.32
C LEU A 123 -19.84 -6.88 -24.24
N GLU A 124 -19.30 -6.81 -23.04
CA GLU A 124 -17.84 -6.86 -22.82
C GLU A 124 -17.29 -8.21 -23.26
N ASP A 125 -17.93 -9.29 -22.90
CA ASP A 125 -17.52 -10.62 -23.30
C ASP A 125 -17.51 -10.76 -24.82
N GLN A 126 -18.51 -10.21 -25.49
CA GLN A 126 -18.57 -10.25 -26.95
C GLN A 126 -17.45 -9.45 -27.60
N SER A 127 -17.08 -8.30 -27.01
CA SER A 127 -16.02 -7.47 -27.57
C SER A 127 -14.64 -8.09 -27.42
N ILE A 128 -14.45 -8.97 -26.44
CA ILE A 128 -13.16 -9.61 -26.17
C ILE A 128 -12.95 -10.83 -27.03
N VAL A 129 -14.00 -11.45 -27.50
CA VAL A 129 -13.91 -12.64 -28.33
C VAL A 129 -13.48 -12.26 -29.75
N HIS A 130 -12.32 -12.73 -30.14
CA HIS A 130 -11.72 -12.44 -31.46
C HIS A 130 -11.44 -13.68 -32.24
#